data_d2049854ad02c11472d3653505885ccf
#
_entry.id   d2049854ad02c11472d3653505885ccf
#
_cell.length_a   1.000
_cell.length_b   1.000
_cell.length_c   1.000
_cell.angle_alpha   90.00
_cell.angle_beta   90.00
_cell.angle_gamma   90.00
#
_symmetry.space_group_name_H-M   'P 1'
#
loop_
_entity.id
_entity.type
_entity.pdbx_description
1 polymer ?
#
loop_
_entity_poly.entity_id
_entity_poly.type
_entity_poly.pdbx_seq_one_letter_code
_entity_poly.pdbx_strand_id
1 'polypeptide(L)'
;MPTLDWLGKERIITHHLEVPFHVLDHQYGFNVDGKKENATGSGNKIIHGDNLIALKSLLPQYEGRVDCVYIDPPYNTGNEGWVYNDNVNDPRILKWIGETVGKEGEDFSRHDKWLCMMYPRLVMLEKLLSPEGAIFISIDRNEFAALKMICDRIFNNFVGCISWQRTYSPRNDSKGIVSETEYILVYSKSSDWQPNRLERTDEMDAKYKNPDNDWGLWRSDNAYAPGGSSHQGMVYGIQHPFTGEILYPSKSSHWRYDQQTLFQIMNGWCPYELRDIKDAKQRAEVCGIPESEVREGVCAIMLKDSLEKSRELAKIVMERGQWPKYYFTKMGAGGIARKSYLAQMEGRVVTNFWGHSEVGHTDEAKKELKDIFGGKVPFDTPKPVRLIERILHIATRPDSIILDSFAGSGTTAHAVLRQNRKDGGNRRFILIEMMDYAEDVTAERVRRVITGYPTKLKHEVEIFSKKLTPKNLTKGAKIIAEAEKAIADNHGKYPEISKLKITDNCVKVIASTVSNGIAEGIPATFDYYEVGAPLFIDDNTLNNSSLKNYS
;
A
#
# COMPACT_ATOMS: atom_id res chain seq x y z
N MET A 1 19.25 -16.75 -17.48
CA MET A 1 17.98 -16.04 -17.59
C MET A 1 17.51 -16.05 -19.02
N PRO A 2 16.22 -16.14 -19.32
CA PRO A 2 15.73 -15.98 -20.68
C PRO A 2 16.11 -14.60 -21.21
N THR A 3 16.41 -14.50 -22.49
CA THR A 3 16.81 -13.24 -23.14
C THR A 3 15.65 -12.75 -23.97
N LEU A 4 15.16 -11.52 -23.68
CA LEU A 4 14.23 -10.84 -24.55
C LEU A 4 15.01 -10.16 -25.67
N ASP A 5 14.62 -10.42 -26.89
CA ASP A 5 15.17 -9.77 -28.07
C ASP A 5 14.06 -9.05 -28.85
N TRP A 6 14.38 -7.86 -29.40
CA TRP A 6 13.44 -7.03 -30.16
C TRP A 6 14.20 -6.19 -31.19
N LEU A 7 13.52 -5.76 -32.22
CA LEU A 7 14.11 -4.90 -33.26
C LEU A 7 14.49 -3.54 -32.65
N GLY A 8 15.69 -3.07 -32.96
CA GLY A 8 16.25 -1.81 -32.46
C GLY A 8 16.95 -1.91 -31.09
N LYS A 9 16.97 -3.07 -30.44
CA LYS A 9 17.57 -3.29 -29.12
C LYS A 9 19.03 -2.81 -29.05
N GLU A 10 19.87 -3.16 -30.02
CA GLU A 10 21.30 -2.85 -30.00
C GLU A 10 21.57 -1.34 -29.93
N ARG A 11 20.76 -0.52 -30.61
CA ARG A 11 20.86 0.95 -30.55
C ARG A 11 20.30 1.52 -29.27
N ILE A 12 19.21 0.95 -28.79
CA ILE A 12 18.48 1.47 -27.61
C ILE A 12 19.20 1.19 -26.30
N ILE A 13 19.94 0.09 -26.18
CA ILE A 13 20.64 -0.27 -24.93
C ILE A 13 21.61 0.81 -24.48
N THR A 14 22.30 1.48 -25.39
CA THR A 14 23.26 2.55 -25.11
C THR A 14 22.70 3.96 -25.30
N HIS A 15 21.55 4.10 -25.91
CA HIS A 15 20.97 5.40 -26.28
C HIS A 15 20.87 6.38 -25.09
N HIS A 16 20.58 5.89 -23.90
CA HIS A 16 20.52 6.71 -22.69
C HIS A 16 21.86 7.41 -22.33
N LEU A 17 22.98 6.94 -22.87
CA LEU A 17 24.29 7.58 -22.72
C LEU A 17 24.45 8.77 -23.65
N GLU A 18 23.84 8.68 -24.85
CA GLU A 18 23.94 9.67 -25.93
C GLU A 18 22.96 10.85 -25.74
N VAL A 19 21.91 10.66 -24.93
CA VAL A 19 20.95 11.73 -24.63
C VAL A 19 21.66 12.89 -23.95
N PRO A 20 21.62 14.12 -24.51
CA PRO A 20 22.28 15.26 -23.93
C PRO A 20 21.59 15.74 -22.66
N PHE A 21 22.36 16.39 -21.79
CA PHE A 21 21.77 17.15 -20.68
C PHE A 21 21.14 18.44 -21.22
N HIS A 22 19.94 18.74 -20.77
CA HIS A 22 19.24 19.97 -21.08
C HIS A 22 19.09 20.83 -19.84
N VAL A 23 18.92 22.12 -20.05
CA VAL A 23 18.52 23.03 -19.00
C VAL A 23 17.04 22.82 -18.69
N LEU A 24 16.69 22.83 -17.43
CA LEU A 24 15.29 22.88 -16.99
C LEU A 24 14.95 24.35 -16.75
N ASP A 25 14.29 24.98 -17.71
CA ASP A 25 13.96 26.40 -17.69
C ASP A 25 12.80 26.66 -16.74
N HIS A 26 13.06 27.33 -15.62
CA HIS A 26 12.04 27.72 -14.67
C HIS A 26 11.08 28.73 -15.29
N GLN A 27 9.79 28.43 -15.26
CA GLN A 27 8.75 29.28 -15.82
C GLN A 27 8.04 30.10 -14.73
N TYR A 28 7.66 29.45 -13.63
CA TYR A 28 7.03 30.10 -12.48
C TYR A 28 7.04 29.19 -11.25
N GLY A 29 6.97 29.81 -10.08
CA GLY A 29 6.57 29.18 -8.84
C GLY A 29 5.07 29.31 -8.60
N PHE A 30 4.47 28.44 -7.81
CA PHE A 30 3.07 28.51 -7.42
C PHE A 30 2.88 28.24 -5.93
N ASN A 31 2.00 29.02 -5.29
CA ASN A 31 1.56 28.81 -3.91
C ASN A 31 0.05 29.13 -3.77
N VAL A 32 -0.46 29.19 -2.55
CA VAL A 32 -1.88 29.51 -2.27
C VAL A 32 -2.31 30.90 -2.77
N ASP A 33 -1.36 31.84 -2.93
CA ASP A 33 -1.63 33.21 -3.44
C ASP A 33 -1.58 33.26 -4.97
N GLY A 34 -1.21 32.21 -5.68
CA GLY A 34 -1.12 32.12 -7.13
C GLY A 34 0.31 31.97 -7.68
N LYS A 35 0.46 32.28 -8.98
CA LYS A 35 1.76 32.21 -9.69
C LYS A 35 2.72 33.30 -9.20
N LYS A 36 4.01 32.93 -9.09
CA LYS A 36 5.14 33.81 -8.74
C LYS A 36 6.23 33.68 -9.79
N GLU A 37 6.93 34.76 -10.09
CA GLU A 37 8.06 34.74 -11.04
C GLU A 37 9.25 33.97 -10.50
N ASN A 38 9.51 34.09 -9.20
CA ASN A 38 10.64 33.42 -8.54
C ASN A 38 10.32 31.98 -8.15
N ALA A 39 11.37 31.14 -8.12
CA ALA A 39 11.28 29.78 -7.64
C ALA A 39 10.87 29.75 -6.15
N THR A 40 10.05 28.76 -5.80
CA THR A 40 9.53 28.59 -4.44
C THR A 40 10.55 27.96 -3.48
N GLY A 41 11.52 27.24 -4.01
CA GLY A 41 12.51 26.50 -3.22
C GLY A 41 11.96 25.29 -2.49
N SER A 42 10.71 24.89 -2.73
CA SER A 42 10.05 23.77 -2.05
C SER A 42 10.64 22.41 -2.42
N GLY A 43 11.24 22.33 -3.60
CA GLY A 43 11.71 21.07 -4.18
C GLY A 43 10.63 20.26 -4.91
N ASN A 44 9.36 20.70 -4.87
CA ASN A 44 8.29 20.16 -5.71
C ASN A 44 8.41 20.70 -7.12
N LYS A 45 8.42 19.80 -8.11
CA LYS A 45 8.64 20.17 -9.52
C LYS A 45 7.60 19.54 -10.42
N ILE A 46 7.14 20.33 -11.41
CA ILE A 46 6.42 19.85 -12.59
C ILE A 46 7.24 20.27 -13.80
N ILE A 47 7.61 19.30 -14.63
CA ILE A 47 8.51 19.50 -15.78
C ILE A 47 7.74 19.09 -17.04
N HIS A 48 7.55 20.03 -17.97
CA HIS A 48 6.99 19.76 -19.28
C HIS A 48 8.09 19.50 -20.31
N GLY A 49 7.96 18.45 -21.09
CA GLY A 49 8.85 18.07 -22.16
C GLY A 49 9.12 16.57 -22.24
N ASP A 50 9.98 16.17 -23.16
CA ASP A 50 10.33 14.74 -23.32
C ASP A 50 10.89 14.17 -22.02
N ASN A 51 10.26 13.10 -21.55
CA ASN A 51 10.57 12.54 -20.23
C ASN A 51 11.97 11.87 -20.19
N LEU A 52 12.52 11.36 -21.30
CA LEU A 52 13.88 10.81 -21.32
C LEU A 52 14.93 11.92 -21.16
N ILE A 53 14.71 13.06 -21.82
CA ILE A 53 15.57 14.24 -21.71
C ILE A 53 15.47 14.84 -20.31
N ALA A 54 14.26 14.98 -19.79
CA ALA A 54 14.03 15.48 -18.43
C ALA A 54 14.68 14.59 -17.37
N LEU A 55 14.51 13.25 -17.47
CA LEU A 55 15.15 12.28 -16.56
C LEU A 55 16.69 12.39 -16.61
N LYS A 56 17.26 12.53 -17.82
CA LYS A 56 18.71 12.74 -17.98
C LYS A 56 19.17 14.02 -17.29
N SER A 57 18.40 15.09 -17.45
CA SER A 57 18.71 16.42 -16.90
C SER A 57 18.56 16.50 -15.38
N LEU A 58 17.80 15.57 -14.77
CA LEU A 58 17.69 15.46 -13.32
C LEU A 58 18.87 14.71 -12.67
N LEU A 59 19.62 13.89 -13.39
CA LEU A 59 20.71 13.07 -12.82
C LEU A 59 21.71 13.89 -11.99
N PRO A 60 22.24 15.06 -12.42
CA PRO A 60 23.24 15.80 -11.65
C PRO A 60 22.79 16.15 -10.21
N GLN A 61 21.47 16.30 -10.00
CA GLN A 61 20.91 16.67 -8.70
C GLN A 61 20.29 15.49 -7.94
N TYR A 62 19.80 14.47 -8.65
CA TYR A 62 18.92 13.45 -8.07
C TYR A 62 19.41 12.00 -8.25
N GLU A 63 20.57 11.76 -8.86
CA GLU A 63 21.14 10.41 -8.95
C GLU A 63 21.27 9.78 -7.56
N GLY A 64 20.66 8.59 -7.38
CA GLY A 64 20.65 7.88 -6.11
C GLY A 64 19.87 8.55 -4.98
N ARG A 65 18.92 9.46 -5.27
CA ARG A 65 18.22 10.25 -4.24
C ARG A 65 16.71 10.12 -4.25
N VAL A 66 16.10 9.48 -5.25
CA VAL A 66 14.66 9.29 -5.36
C VAL A 66 14.25 8.05 -4.57
N ASP A 67 13.41 8.21 -3.57
CA ASP A 67 13.01 7.12 -2.68
C ASP A 67 11.88 6.27 -3.26
N CYS A 68 10.96 6.89 -4.00
CA CYS A 68 9.84 6.20 -4.62
C CYS A 68 9.63 6.69 -6.05
N VAL A 69 9.61 5.78 -6.99
CA VAL A 69 9.16 6.04 -8.36
C VAL A 69 7.82 5.36 -8.55
N TYR A 70 6.83 6.12 -9.02
CA TYR A 70 5.59 5.57 -9.56
C TYR A 70 5.46 6.00 -11.00
N ILE A 71 5.17 5.07 -11.91
CA ILE A 71 4.88 5.39 -13.30
C ILE A 71 3.70 4.61 -13.84
N ASP A 72 2.96 5.25 -14.73
CA ASP A 72 1.83 4.72 -15.47
C ASP A 72 2.09 4.90 -16.97
N PRO A 73 3.00 4.10 -17.57
CA PRO A 73 3.38 4.26 -18.96
C PRO A 73 2.24 3.84 -19.91
N PRO A 74 2.31 4.16 -21.23
CA PRO A 74 1.35 3.67 -22.21
C PRO A 74 1.23 2.15 -22.19
N TYR A 75 -0.01 1.61 -22.18
CA TYR A 75 -0.27 0.16 -22.09
C TYR A 75 -0.20 -0.55 -23.45
N ASN A 76 -0.05 0.21 -24.51
CA ASN A 76 0.08 -0.33 -25.87
C ASN A 76 -1.11 -1.22 -26.28
N THR A 77 -2.34 -0.79 -25.98
CA THR A 77 -3.57 -1.58 -26.20
C THR A 77 -3.97 -1.71 -27.67
N GLY A 78 -3.37 -0.89 -28.56
CA GLY A 78 -3.66 -0.88 -30.00
C GLY A 78 -4.94 -0.15 -30.38
N ASN A 79 -5.59 0.55 -29.47
CA ASN A 79 -6.75 1.39 -29.76
C ASN A 79 -6.31 2.73 -30.35
N GLU A 80 -6.39 2.85 -31.68
CA GLU A 80 -5.99 4.04 -32.44
C GLU A 80 -7.01 5.18 -32.33
N GLY A 81 -7.29 5.74 -31.26
CA GLY A 81 -8.27 6.83 -31.17
C GLY A 81 -8.27 7.56 -29.84
N TRP A 82 -7.47 7.11 -28.92
CA TRP A 82 -7.36 7.69 -27.60
C TRP A 82 -6.18 8.65 -27.54
N VAL A 83 -6.42 9.87 -27.19
CA VAL A 83 -5.41 10.94 -27.06
C VAL A 83 -4.43 10.67 -25.92
N TYR A 84 -4.57 9.53 -25.20
CA TYR A 84 -3.90 9.34 -23.94
C TYR A 84 -3.34 7.92 -23.70
N ASN A 85 -2.18 7.87 -23.11
CA ASN A 85 -1.43 6.77 -22.44
C ASN A 85 -1.33 5.40 -23.14
N ASP A 86 -2.23 5.07 -24.07
CA ASP A 86 -2.27 3.77 -24.72
C ASP A 86 -1.60 3.76 -26.12
N ASN A 87 -1.11 4.92 -26.58
CA ASN A 87 -0.73 5.08 -27.97
C ASN A 87 0.78 5.29 -28.16
N VAL A 88 1.49 4.21 -28.43
CA VAL A 88 2.90 4.26 -28.90
C VAL A 88 3.01 4.87 -30.30
N ASN A 89 1.90 5.08 -30.98
CA ASN A 89 1.81 5.73 -32.31
C ASN A 89 1.72 7.26 -32.23
N ASP A 90 1.93 7.88 -31.06
CA ASP A 90 2.05 9.33 -30.98
C ASP A 90 3.10 9.82 -31.97
N PRO A 91 2.82 10.85 -32.79
CA PRO A 91 3.73 11.37 -33.80
C PRO A 91 5.12 11.74 -33.26
N ARG A 92 5.21 12.20 -32.00
CA ARG A 92 6.47 12.54 -31.33
C ARG A 92 7.28 11.29 -31.02
N ILE A 93 6.63 10.24 -30.49
CA ILE A 93 7.26 8.95 -30.21
C ILE A 93 7.72 8.30 -31.52
N LEU A 94 6.88 8.30 -32.55
CA LEU A 94 7.23 7.78 -33.88
C LEU A 94 8.39 8.55 -34.51
N LYS A 95 8.38 9.88 -34.41
CA LYS A 95 9.48 10.73 -34.89
C LYS A 95 10.77 10.39 -34.14
N TRP A 96 10.70 10.31 -32.80
CA TRP A 96 11.86 9.94 -31.98
C TRP A 96 12.40 8.54 -32.31
N ILE A 97 11.54 7.53 -32.47
CA ILE A 97 11.94 6.18 -32.90
C ILE A 97 12.59 6.24 -34.28
N GLY A 98 11.99 6.94 -35.26
CA GLY A 98 12.53 7.11 -36.61
C GLY A 98 13.89 7.81 -36.65
N GLU A 99 14.10 8.83 -35.80
CA GLU A 99 15.38 9.53 -35.66
C GLU A 99 16.43 8.69 -34.95
N THR A 100 16.05 7.95 -33.90
CA THR A 100 16.96 7.15 -33.07
C THR A 100 17.32 5.81 -33.66
N VAL A 101 16.35 5.11 -34.26
CA VAL A 101 16.53 3.75 -34.84
C VAL A 101 16.64 3.77 -36.38
N GLY A 102 16.24 4.87 -37.00
CA GLY A 102 16.32 5.06 -38.46
C GLY A 102 15.19 4.35 -39.22
N LYS A 103 15.42 4.12 -40.56
CA LYS A 103 14.39 3.57 -41.46
C LYS A 103 13.86 2.18 -41.09
N GLU A 104 14.61 1.41 -40.29
CA GLU A 104 14.16 0.12 -39.76
C GLU A 104 12.94 0.28 -38.83
N GLY A 105 12.68 1.49 -38.29
CA GLY A 105 11.54 1.77 -37.44
C GLY A 105 10.16 1.68 -38.08
N GLU A 106 10.08 1.65 -39.43
CA GLU A 106 8.81 1.50 -40.14
C GLU A 106 8.25 0.07 -40.05
N ASP A 107 9.14 -0.94 -39.94
CA ASP A 107 8.79 -2.36 -39.87
C ASP A 107 8.64 -2.90 -38.43
N PHE A 108 8.79 -2.04 -37.43
CA PHE A 108 8.71 -2.46 -36.03
C PHE A 108 7.32 -2.91 -35.66
N SER A 109 7.25 -4.04 -34.96
CA SER A 109 6.03 -4.45 -34.28
C SER A 109 5.66 -3.42 -33.20
N ARG A 110 4.40 -3.41 -32.79
CA ARG A 110 3.92 -2.55 -31.72
C ARG A 110 4.72 -2.74 -30.44
N HIS A 111 5.04 -3.98 -30.10
CA HIS A 111 5.82 -4.34 -28.90
C HIS A 111 7.28 -3.86 -28.98
N ASP A 112 7.93 -3.97 -30.16
CA ASP A 112 9.30 -3.49 -30.35
C ASP A 112 9.39 -1.97 -30.15
N LYS A 113 8.43 -1.20 -30.70
CA LYS A 113 8.33 0.25 -30.50
C LYS A 113 8.19 0.61 -29.03
N TRP A 114 7.34 -0.11 -28.32
CA TRP A 114 7.12 0.09 -26.89
C TRP A 114 8.39 -0.21 -26.08
N LEU A 115 9.07 -1.31 -26.37
CA LEU A 115 10.33 -1.67 -25.72
C LEU A 115 11.43 -0.64 -25.97
N CYS A 116 11.54 -0.15 -27.21
CA CYS A 116 12.49 0.92 -27.55
C CYS A 116 12.21 2.20 -26.77
N MET A 117 10.95 2.57 -26.61
CA MET A 117 10.53 3.75 -25.84
C MET A 117 10.81 3.58 -24.33
N MET A 118 10.49 2.43 -23.76
CA MET A 118 10.54 2.23 -22.31
C MET A 118 11.96 1.96 -21.78
N TYR A 119 12.77 1.18 -22.50
CA TYR A 119 14.06 0.72 -21.98
C TYR A 119 14.98 1.84 -21.50
N PRO A 120 15.30 2.89 -22.28
CA PRO A 120 16.20 3.96 -21.83
C PRO A 120 15.63 4.76 -20.66
N ARG A 121 14.30 4.90 -20.56
CA ARG A 121 13.61 5.58 -19.46
C ARG A 121 13.74 4.78 -18.16
N LEU A 122 13.53 3.48 -18.22
CA LEU A 122 13.68 2.59 -17.06
C LEU A 122 15.13 2.59 -16.53
N VAL A 123 16.13 2.62 -17.43
CA VAL A 123 17.54 2.76 -17.02
C VAL A 123 17.80 4.09 -16.32
N MET A 124 17.22 5.20 -16.78
CA MET A 124 17.35 6.49 -16.09
C MET A 124 16.66 6.47 -14.72
N LEU A 125 15.49 5.88 -14.63
CA LEU A 125 14.76 5.75 -13.36
C LEU A 125 15.52 4.89 -12.35
N GLU A 126 16.18 3.81 -12.80
CA GLU A 126 17.04 3.00 -11.92
C GLU A 126 18.21 3.82 -11.36
N LYS A 127 18.86 4.65 -12.17
CA LYS A 127 19.95 5.52 -11.71
C LYS A 127 19.50 6.57 -10.69
N LEU A 128 18.30 7.10 -10.85
CA LEU A 128 17.72 8.08 -9.94
C LEU A 128 17.31 7.47 -8.60
N LEU A 129 16.94 6.18 -8.55
CA LEU A 129 16.55 5.50 -7.33
C LEU A 129 17.65 5.52 -6.26
N SER A 130 17.26 5.88 -5.04
CA SER A 130 18.13 5.78 -3.86
C SER A 130 18.44 4.31 -3.53
N PRO A 131 19.49 4.02 -2.77
CA PRO A 131 19.82 2.64 -2.36
C PRO A 131 18.65 1.91 -1.69
N GLU A 132 17.80 2.63 -0.96
CA GLU A 132 16.60 2.12 -0.29
C GLU A 132 15.31 2.36 -1.08
N GLY A 133 15.42 2.86 -2.32
CA GLY A 133 14.29 3.24 -3.15
C GLY A 133 13.60 2.05 -3.82
N ALA A 134 12.33 2.25 -4.16
CA ALA A 134 11.53 1.30 -4.90
C ALA A 134 10.75 1.97 -6.06
N ILE A 135 10.52 1.20 -7.12
CA ILE A 135 9.73 1.61 -8.28
C ILE A 135 8.47 0.75 -8.39
N PHE A 136 7.35 1.41 -8.65
CA PHE A 136 6.03 0.84 -8.88
C PHE A 136 5.59 1.20 -10.30
N ILE A 137 5.36 0.19 -11.13
CA ILE A 137 5.05 0.37 -12.55
C ILE A 137 3.69 -0.24 -12.84
N SER A 138 2.70 0.60 -13.11
CA SER A 138 1.39 0.16 -13.57
C SER A 138 1.45 -0.36 -14.98
N ILE A 139 0.78 -1.47 -15.27
CA ILE A 139 0.71 -2.08 -16.59
C ILE A 139 -0.51 -3.00 -16.70
N ASP A 140 -1.03 -3.19 -17.91
CA ASP A 140 -2.02 -4.21 -18.19
C ASP A 140 -1.39 -5.49 -18.76
N ARG A 141 -2.23 -6.43 -19.16
CA ARG A 141 -1.81 -7.72 -19.71
C ARG A 141 -1.04 -7.64 -21.03
N ASN A 142 -1.18 -6.51 -21.79
CA ASN A 142 -0.60 -6.42 -23.14
C ASN A 142 0.93 -6.40 -23.10
N GLU A 143 1.51 -5.60 -22.20
CA GLU A 143 2.97 -5.44 -22.09
C GLU A 143 3.55 -5.99 -20.78
N PHE A 144 2.74 -6.67 -19.95
CA PHE A 144 3.19 -7.21 -18.67
C PHE A 144 4.44 -8.10 -18.79
N ALA A 145 4.42 -9.05 -19.73
CA ALA A 145 5.53 -9.99 -19.89
C ALA A 145 6.81 -9.28 -20.40
N ALA A 146 6.67 -8.40 -21.38
CA ALA A 146 7.78 -7.63 -21.93
C ALA A 146 8.40 -6.71 -20.88
N LEU A 147 7.56 -5.97 -20.14
CA LEU A 147 7.99 -5.10 -19.05
C LEU A 147 8.71 -5.88 -17.94
N LYS A 148 8.15 -7.02 -17.52
CA LYS A 148 8.77 -7.87 -16.49
C LYS A 148 10.17 -8.31 -16.92
N MET A 149 10.33 -8.75 -18.16
CA MET A 149 11.62 -9.24 -18.67
C MET A 149 12.68 -8.13 -18.77
N ILE A 150 12.32 -6.92 -19.20
CA ILE A 150 13.29 -5.80 -19.24
C ILE A 150 13.62 -5.29 -17.84
N CYS A 151 12.64 -5.20 -16.95
CA CYS A 151 12.85 -4.79 -15.56
C CYS A 151 13.75 -5.77 -14.79
N ASP A 152 13.62 -7.08 -15.01
CA ASP A 152 14.50 -8.11 -14.42
C ASP A 152 15.99 -7.95 -14.81
N ARG A 153 16.26 -7.22 -15.90
CA ARG A 153 17.64 -6.93 -16.35
C ARG A 153 18.17 -5.60 -15.83
N ILE A 154 17.27 -4.65 -15.57
CA ILE A 154 17.63 -3.28 -15.16
C ILE A 154 17.69 -3.17 -13.64
N PHE A 155 16.69 -3.72 -12.94
CA PHE A 155 16.59 -3.63 -11.49
C PHE A 155 17.11 -4.89 -10.80
N ASN A 156 17.75 -4.71 -9.64
CA ASN A 156 18.42 -5.81 -8.93
C ASN A 156 17.47 -6.75 -8.21
N ASN A 157 16.32 -6.25 -7.72
CA ASN A 157 15.43 -7.01 -6.87
C ASN A 157 13.97 -6.87 -7.30
N PHE A 158 13.36 -7.99 -7.68
CA PHE A 158 11.92 -8.09 -7.90
C PHE A 158 11.21 -8.32 -6.56
N VAL A 159 10.48 -7.33 -6.09
CA VAL A 159 9.73 -7.41 -4.82
C VAL A 159 8.42 -8.17 -4.98
N GLY A 160 7.68 -7.91 -6.07
CA GLY A 160 6.42 -8.58 -6.32
C GLY A 160 5.58 -7.95 -7.41
N CYS A 161 4.42 -8.56 -7.65
CA CYS A 161 3.41 -8.07 -8.56
C CYS A 161 2.10 -7.89 -7.80
N ILE A 162 1.54 -6.69 -7.83
CA ILE A 162 0.26 -6.35 -7.22
C ILE A 162 -0.82 -6.43 -8.30
N SER A 163 -1.92 -7.12 -8.01
CA SER A 163 -3.13 -7.12 -8.82
C SER A 163 -4.11 -6.09 -8.25
N TRP A 164 -4.28 -4.98 -8.95
CA TRP A 164 -5.22 -3.94 -8.58
C TRP A 164 -6.56 -4.15 -9.28
N GLN A 165 -7.65 -4.23 -8.49
CA GLN A 165 -9.01 -4.32 -9.02
C GLN A 165 -9.46 -2.93 -9.48
N ARG A 166 -9.33 -2.64 -10.79
CA ARG A 166 -9.64 -1.34 -11.39
C ARG A 166 -11.12 -1.07 -11.64
N THR A 167 -11.94 -2.13 -11.65
CA THR A 167 -13.38 -2.02 -11.87
C THR A 167 -14.15 -2.88 -10.88
N TYR A 168 -15.34 -2.45 -10.50
CA TYR A 168 -16.23 -3.17 -9.59
C TYR A 168 -17.29 -4.02 -10.31
N SER A 169 -17.45 -3.84 -11.63
CA SER A 169 -18.47 -4.56 -12.42
C SER A 169 -17.90 -4.93 -13.79
N PRO A 170 -17.89 -6.22 -14.15
CA PRO A 170 -17.48 -6.65 -15.48
C PRO A 170 -18.48 -6.16 -16.53
N ARG A 171 -17.98 -5.93 -17.75
CA ARG A 171 -18.84 -5.59 -18.90
C ARG A 171 -19.53 -6.84 -19.40
N ASN A 172 -20.86 -6.81 -19.49
CA ASN A 172 -21.69 -7.95 -19.93
C ASN A 172 -21.60 -8.24 -21.44
N ASP A 173 -21.07 -7.31 -22.22
CA ASP A 173 -20.93 -7.40 -23.70
C ASP A 173 -19.59 -7.99 -24.15
N SER A 174 -18.72 -8.37 -23.22
CA SER A 174 -17.39 -8.90 -23.53
C SER A 174 -17.44 -10.36 -23.96
N LYS A 175 -16.71 -10.71 -25.00
CA LYS A 175 -16.48 -12.10 -25.42
C LYS A 175 -15.22 -12.63 -24.72
N GLY A 176 -15.35 -13.77 -24.01
CA GLY A 176 -14.24 -14.42 -23.30
C GLY A 176 -14.08 -13.98 -21.84
N ILE A 177 -12.86 -14.13 -21.30
CA ILE A 177 -12.55 -13.77 -19.90
C ILE A 177 -12.30 -12.27 -19.81
N VAL A 178 -13.13 -11.60 -18.99
CA VAL A 178 -13.02 -10.17 -18.73
C VAL A 178 -11.93 -9.92 -17.69
N SER A 179 -11.03 -8.98 -17.95
CA SER A 179 -10.03 -8.55 -16.97
C SER A 179 -10.60 -7.43 -16.11
N GLU A 180 -10.76 -7.69 -14.82
CA GLU A 180 -11.16 -6.69 -13.81
C GLU A 180 -9.93 -6.04 -13.16
N THR A 181 -8.73 -6.56 -13.44
CA THR A 181 -7.49 -6.15 -12.79
C THR A 181 -6.48 -5.58 -13.78
N GLU A 182 -5.68 -4.66 -13.26
CA GLU A 182 -4.39 -4.25 -13.80
C GLU A 182 -3.28 -4.68 -12.84
N TYR A 183 -2.04 -4.60 -13.29
CA TYR A 183 -0.88 -5.03 -12.52
C TYR A 183 -0.02 -3.83 -12.14
N ILE A 184 0.64 -3.94 -10.97
CA ILE A 184 1.70 -3.02 -10.59
C ILE A 184 2.92 -3.87 -10.28
N LEU A 185 3.94 -3.78 -11.14
CA LEU A 185 5.23 -4.42 -10.91
C LEU A 185 6.02 -3.60 -9.90
N VAL A 186 6.59 -4.26 -8.90
CA VAL A 186 7.36 -3.62 -7.84
C VAL A 186 8.79 -4.14 -7.87
N TYR A 187 9.74 -3.22 -8.00
CA TYR A 187 11.16 -3.48 -7.92
C TYR A 187 11.82 -2.57 -6.90
N SER A 188 12.92 -2.99 -6.32
CA SER A 188 13.73 -2.17 -5.42
C SER A 188 15.21 -2.25 -5.79
N LYS A 189 15.97 -1.26 -5.34
CA LYS A 189 17.42 -1.24 -5.54
C LYS A 189 18.13 -2.18 -4.58
N SER A 190 17.69 -2.25 -3.33
CA SER A 190 18.19 -3.18 -2.31
C SER A 190 17.39 -4.47 -2.26
N SER A 191 18.06 -5.61 -2.06
CA SER A 191 17.44 -6.91 -1.76
C SER A 191 16.73 -6.95 -0.40
N ASP A 192 17.13 -6.08 0.52
CA ASP A 192 16.61 -6.00 1.89
C ASP A 192 15.42 -5.05 2.03
N TRP A 193 15.01 -4.42 0.93
CA TRP A 193 13.87 -3.51 0.93
C TRP A 193 12.59 -4.22 1.38
N GLN A 194 11.88 -3.61 2.31
CA GLN A 194 10.61 -4.09 2.82
C GLN A 194 9.57 -2.96 2.85
N PRO A 195 8.32 -3.25 2.48
CA PRO A 195 7.25 -2.26 2.57
C PRO A 195 6.92 -1.94 4.03
N ASN A 196 6.58 -0.69 4.31
CA ASN A 196 5.97 -0.32 5.58
C ASN A 196 4.66 -1.10 5.79
N ARG A 197 4.34 -1.39 7.03
CA ARG A 197 3.08 -2.04 7.41
C ARG A 197 1.89 -1.12 7.17
N LEU A 198 0.77 -1.69 6.73
CA LEU A 198 -0.49 -0.97 6.63
C LEU A 198 -1.10 -0.75 8.01
N GLU A 199 -1.89 0.30 8.16
CA GLU A 199 -2.66 0.56 9.37
C GLU A 199 -3.60 -0.62 9.67
N ARG A 200 -3.83 -0.87 10.95
CA ARG A 200 -4.80 -1.87 11.39
C ARG A 200 -6.20 -1.32 11.18
N THR A 201 -7.16 -2.22 11.02
CA THR A 201 -8.58 -1.84 10.91
C THR A 201 -9.26 -1.92 12.26
N ASP A 202 -10.29 -1.10 12.46
CA ASP A 202 -11.12 -1.13 13.69
C ASP A 202 -11.70 -2.53 13.95
N GLU A 203 -12.05 -3.30 12.91
CA GLU A 203 -12.53 -4.68 13.04
C GLU A 203 -11.46 -5.63 13.59
N MET A 204 -10.20 -5.42 13.25
CA MET A 204 -9.07 -6.20 13.81
C MET A 204 -8.87 -5.85 15.27
N ASP A 205 -9.03 -4.59 15.62
CA ASP A 205 -8.79 -4.07 16.98
C ASP A 205 -9.98 -4.33 17.91
N ALA A 206 -11.19 -4.42 17.38
CA ALA A 206 -12.38 -4.80 18.14
C ALA A 206 -12.30 -6.19 18.82
N LYS A 207 -11.39 -7.05 18.36
CA LYS A 207 -11.12 -8.36 18.98
C LYS A 207 -10.28 -8.28 20.25
N TYR A 208 -9.63 -7.14 20.49
CA TYR A 208 -8.83 -6.91 21.70
C TYR A 208 -9.70 -6.34 22.80
N LYS A 209 -9.60 -6.92 23.98
CA LYS A 209 -10.39 -6.57 25.16
C LYS A 209 -9.48 -6.53 26.38
N ASN A 210 -10.01 -6.11 27.52
CA ASN A 210 -9.29 -6.13 28.79
C ASN A 210 -10.18 -6.78 29.88
N PRO A 211 -10.42 -8.08 29.82
CA PRO A 211 -11.34 -8.76 30.74
C PRO A 211 -10.81 -8.89 32.17
N ASP A 212 -9.51 -8.75 32.37
CA ASP A 212 -8.82 -8.91 33.64
C ASP A 212 -8.18 -7.61 34.16
N ASN A 213 -8.57 -6.48 33.58
CA ASN A 213 -8.10 -5.16 33.96
C ASN A 213 -6.55 -5.01 33.95
N ASP A 214 -5.93 -5.59 32.93
CA ASP A 214 -4.49 -5.54 32.68
C ASP A 214 -4.06 -4.15 32.15
N TRP A 215 -2.75 -3.90 32.01
CA TRP A 215 -2.17 -2.64 31.54
C TRP A 215 -2.60 -2.24 30.11
N GLY A 216 -3.08 -3.18 29.28
CA GLY A 216 -3.47 -2.91 27.90
C GLY A 216 -4.52 -3.88 27.37
N LEU A 217 -5.11 -3.51 26.23
CA LEU A 217 -6.03 -4.38 25.50
C LEU A 217 -5.27 -5.58 24.94
N TRP A 218 -5.82 -6.78 25.10
CA TRP A 218 -5.25 -8.01 24.58
C TRP A 218 -6.32 -8.95 24.03
N ARG A 219 -5.88 -9.92 23.22
CA ARG A 219 -6.71 -11.04 22.77
C ARG A 219 -6.06 -12.36 23.17
N SER A 220 -6.89 -13.40 23.30
CA SER A 220 -6.42 -14.77 23.44
C SER A 220 -5.66 -15.20 22.17
N ASP A 221 -4.50 -15.79 22.35
CA ASP A 221 -3.67 -16.33 21.30
C ASP A 221 -3.13 -17.71 21.69
N ASN A 222 -2.66 -18.46 20.72
CA ASN A 222 -2.16 -19.83 20.93
C ASN A 222 -0.88 -19.80 21.78
N ALA A 223 -0.85 -20.62 22.82
CA ALA A 223 0.27 -20.75 23.74
C ALA A 223 1.48 -21.48 23.15
N TYR A 224 1.30 -22.23 22.08
CA TYR A 224 2.31 -23.06 21.42
C TYR A 224 2.47 -22.75 19.94
N ALA A 225 3.58 -23.23 19.33
CA ALA A 225 3.92 -23.07 17.93
C ALA A 225 4.29 -24.42 17.30
N PRO A 226 4.18 -24.60 15.98
CA PRO A 226 4.64 -25.80 15.29
C PRO A 226 6.15 -26.03 15.44
N GLY A 227 6.60 -27.28 15.32
CA GLY A 227 8.02 -27.65 15.32
C GLY A 227 8.50 -28.32 16.60
N GLY A 228 7.67 -29.14 17.25
CA GLY A 228 8.02 -29.85 18.48
C GLY A 228 9.30 -30.71 18.38
N SER A 229 9.52 -31.41 17.27
CA SER A 229 10.72 -32.22 17.05
C SER A 229 12.03 -31.44 16.97
N SER A 230 12.00 -30.22 16.39
CA SER A 230 13.17 -29.35 16.30
C SER A 230 13.39 -28.49 17.55
N HIS A 231 12.37 -28.34 18.40
CA HIS A 231 12.39 -27.51 19.60
C HIS A 231 12.08 -28.32 20.87
N GLN A 232 12.65 -29.49 21.00
CA GLN A 232 12.37 -30.46 22.07
C GLN A 232 12.57 -29.86 23.49
N GLY A 233 13.50 -28.90 23.66
CA GLY A 233 13.71 -28.20 24.94
C GLY A 233 12.53 -27.30 25.35
N MET A 234 11.60 -27.02 24.42
CA MET A 234 10.36 -26.27 24.69
C MET A 234 9.13 -27.20 24.74
N VAL A 235 9.31 -28.51 24.79
CA VAL A 235 8.24 -29.52 24.98
C VAL A 235 8.37 -30.09 26.37
N TYR A 236 7.57 -29.59 27.29
CA TYR A 236 7.55 -29.99 28.70
C TYR A 236 6.15 -29.89 29.29
N GLY A 237 5.89 -30.62 30.36
CA GLY A 237 4.62 -30.59 31.07
C GLY A 237 4.48 -29.35 31.94
N ILE A 238 3.26 -28.80 32.07
CA ILE A 238 2.90 -27.76 33.01
C ILE A 238 1.71 -28.24 33.81
N GLN A 239 1.85 -28.32 35.14
CA GLN A 239 0.76 -28.75 35.99
C GLN A 239 -0.26 -27.63 36.19
N HIS A 240 -1.51 -27.95 35.92
CA HIS A 240 -2.63 -27.01 35.99
C HIS A 240 -3.03 -26.75 37.45
N PRO A 241 -3.06 -25.47 37.94
CA PRO A 241 -3.26 -25.17 39.36
C PRO A 241 -4.71 -25.38 39.81
N PHE A 242 -5.67 -25.39 38.90
CA PHE A 242 -7.08 -25.63 39.22
C PHE A 242 -7.50 -27.09 39.14
N THR A 243 -6.97 -27.88 38.17
CA THR A 243 -7.37 -29.26 37.95
C THR A 243 -6.35 -30.29 38.40
N GLY A 244 -5.06 -29.92 38.48
CA GLY A 244 -3.95 -30.81 38.76
C GLY A 244 -3.42 -31.59 37.55
N GLU A 245 -4.09 -31.48 36.39
CA GLU A 245 -3.70 -32.13 35.14
C GLU A 245 -2.38 -31.57 34.63
N ILE A 246 -1.54 -32.41 34.02
CA ILE A 246 -0.31 -31.99 33.37
C ILE A 246 -0.60 -31.70 31.90
N LEU A 247 -0.46 -30.44 31.49
CA LEU A 247 -0.72 -29.96 30.16
C LEU A 247 0.56 -29.94 29.32
N TYR A 248 0.46 -30.39 28.08
CA TYR A 248 1.53 -30.38 27.08
C TYR A 248 1.08 -29.55 25.87
N PRO A 249 2.02 -29.08 25.03
CA PRO A 249 1.68 -28.54 23.71
C PRO A 249 0.92 -29.58 22.88
N SER A 250 0.16 -29.14 21.90
CA SER A 250 -0.48 -30.07 20.95
C SER A 250 0.55 -30.84 20.14
N LYS A 251 0.15 -31.99 19.58
CA LYS A 251 1.01 -32.85 18.76
C LYS A 251 1.76 -32.04 17.70
N SER A 252 3.06 -32.33 17.54
CA SER A 252 4.01 -31.64 16.66
C SER A 252 4.26 -30.17 16.98
N SER A 253 3.92 -29.71 18.20
CA SER A 253 4.10 -28.31 18.65
C SER A 253 5.01 -28.22 19.88
N HIS A 254 5.44 -27.00 20.17
CA HIS A 254 6.22 -26.66 21.37
C HIS A 254 5.65 -25.38 22.01
N TRP A 255 5.92 -25.13 23.30
CA TRP A 255 5.61 -23.84 23.93
C TRP A 255 6.38 -22.71 23.25
N ARG A 256 5.81 -21.50 23.20
CA ARG A 256 6.44 -20.35 22.51
C ARG A 256 7.60 -19.71 23.26
N TYR A 257 7.81 -20.10 24.51
CA TYR A 257 8.91 -19.65 25.35
C TYR A 257 9.72 -20.81 25.86
N ASP A 258 11.01 -20.57 26.11
CA ASP A 258 11.87 -21.49 26.83
C ASP A 258 11.33 -21.79 28.23
N GLN A 259 11.80 -22.87 28.80
CA GLN A 259 11.30 -23.37 30.09
C GLN A 259 11.46 -22.35 31.21
N GLN A 260 12.60 -21.65 31.29
CA GLN A 260 12.87 -20.71 32.37
C GLN A 260 11.96 -19.49 32.31
N THR A 261 11.75 -18.94 31.12
CA THR A 261 10.84 -17.82 30.91
C THR A 261 9.40 -18.21 31.27
N LEU A 262 8.95 -19.39 30.82
CA LEU A 262 7.57 -19.81 31.10
C LEU A 262 7.39 -20.18 32.59
N PHE A 263 8.40 -20.76 33.22
CA PHE A 263 8.43 -20.99 34.66
C PHE A 263 8.23 -19.70 35.46
N GLN A 264 8.93 -18.62 35.09
CA GLN A 264 8.76 -17.31 35.74
C GLN A 264 7.33 -16.78 35.55
N ILE A 265 6.77 -16.91 34.35
CA ILE A 265 5.40 -16.47 34.05
C ILE A 265 4.39 -17.26 34.89
N MET A 266 4.55 -18.58 34.98
CA MET A 266 3.64 -19.46 35.70
C MET A 266 3.66 -19.20 37.22
N ASN A 267 4.81 -18.84 37.80
CA ASN A 267 4.92 -18.43 39.19
C ASN A 267 4.05 -17.18 39.54
N GLY A 268 3.57 -16.46 38.55
CA GLY A 268 2.57 -15.41 38.73
C GLY A 268 1.17 -15.92 39.14
N TRP A 269 0.88 -17.20 38.99
CA TRP A 269 -0.37 -17.85 39.39
C TRP A 269 -0.30 -18.40 40.82
N CYS A 270 0.73 -19.19 41.08
CA CYS A 270 1.04 -19.80 42.37
C CYS A 270 2.49 -20.29 42.34
N PRO A 271 3.10 -20.72 43.46
CA PRO A 271 4.45 -21.25 43.45
C PRO A 271 4.59 -22.55 42.64
N TYR A 272 5.52 -22.53 41.68
CA TYR A 272 5.92 -23.67 40.86
C TYR A 272 7.38 -24.04 41.13
N GLU A 273 7.76 -25.27 40.77
CA GLU A 273 9.13 -25.76 40.75
C GLU A 273 9.39 -26.53 39.47
N LEU A 274 10.67 -26.66 39.08
CA LEU A 274 11.10 -27.52 37.99
C LEU A 274 11.35 -28.91 38.56
N ARG A 275 10.65 -29.91 38.02
CA ARG A 275 10.74 -31.29 38.49
C ARG A 275 10.88 -32.25 37.29
N ASP A 276 11.84 -33.19 37.37
CA ASP A 276 11.92 -34.28 36.43
C ASP A 276 10.85 -35.35 36.80
N ILE A 277 9.83 -35.46 35.96
CA ILE A 277 8.70 -36.39 36.18
C ILE A 277 8.79 -37.64 35.29
N LYS A 278 9.92 -37.85 34.62
CA LYS A 278 10.19 -39.01 33.74
C LYS A 278 9.16 -39.14 32.61
N ASP A 279 8.81 -38.01 31.96
CA ASP A 279 7.76 -37.91 30.95
C ASP A 279 8.27 -38.08 29.51
N ALA A 280 9.42 -38.76 29.31
CA ALA A 280 10.03 -38.96 27.99
C ALA A 280 9.03 -39.53 26.97
N LYS A 281 8.23 -40.51 27.35
CA LYS A 281 7.19 -41.08 26.50
C LYS A 281 6.17 -40.06 26.03
N GLN A 282 5.64 -39.24 26.94
CA GLN A 282 4.65 -38.21 26.62
C GLN A 282 5.24 -37.12 25.72
N ARG A 283 6.49 -36.75 25.97
CA ARG A 283 7.22 -35.77 25.14
C ARG A 283 7.51 -36.32 23.75
N ALA A 284 7.86 -37.63 23.64
CA ALA A 284 8.01 -38.32 22.36
C ALA A 284 6.74 -38.25 21.51
N GLU A 285 5.58 -38.51 22.10
CA GLU A 285 4.27 -38.44 21.45
C GLU A 285 3.98 -37.01 20.95
N VAL A 286 4.27 -36.00 21.76
CA VAL A 286 4.09 -34.58 21.36
C VAL A 286 5.06 -34.22 20.23
N CYS A 287 6.33 -34.59 20.33
CA CYS A 287 7.34 -34.32 19.30
C CYS A 287 7.12 -35.09 18.00
N GLY A 288 6.48 -36.28 18.08
CA GLY A 288 6.32 -37.19 16.96
C GLY A 288 7.63 -37.90 16.61
N ILE A 289 8.45 -38.26 17.61
CA ILE A 289 9.75 -38.95 17.50
C ILE A 289 9.80 -40.18 18.40
N PRO A 290 10.76 -41.12 18.18
CA PRO A 290 11.01 -42.21 19.11
C PRO A 290 11.40 -41.70 20.50
N GLU A 291 11.02 -42.45 21.56
CA GLU A 291 11.34 -42.09 22.94
C GLU A 291 12.86 -42.01 23.19
N SER A 292 13.65 -42.85 22.52
CA SER A 292 15.10 -42.83 22.57
C SER A 292 15.77 -41.57 22.01
N GLU A 293 15.05 -40.79 21.24
CA GLU A 293 15.55 -39.52 20.62
C GLU A 293 15.09 -38.27 21.38
N VAL A 294 14.34 -38.45 22.47
CA VAL A 294 13.84 -37.31 23.27
C VAL A 294 15.00 -36.66 24.03
N ARG A 295 15.10 -35.35 23.93
CA ARG A 295 16.11 -34.56 24.63
C ARG A 295 16.03 -34.79 26.14
N GLU A 296 17.12 -35.20 26.75
CA GLU A 296 17.26 -35.36 28.20
C GLU A 296 17.36 -34.02 28.93
N GLY A 297 17.14 -34.05 30.26
CA GLY A 297 17.32 -32.87 31.14
C GLY A 297 16.23 -31.79 31.03
N VAL A 298 15.12 -32.09 30.38
CA VAL A 298 13.96 -31.18 30.33
C VAL A 298 12.99 -31.54 31.44
N CYS A 299 12.82 -30.62 32.42
CA CYS A 299 11.92 -30.80 33.57
C CYS A 299 10.51 -30.30 33.22
N ALA A 300 9.51 -30.79 33.92
CA ALA A 300 8.17 -30.21 33.91
C ALA A 300 8.07 -29.04 34.92
N ILE A 301 7.15 -28.10 34.66
CA ILE A 301 6.79 -27.03 35.57
C ILE A 301 5.66 -27.54 36.46
N MET A 302 5.99 -27.92 37.67
CA MET A 302 5.10 -28.61 38.61
C MET A 302 4.73 -27.71 39.79
N LEU A 303 3.54 -27.89 40.33
CA LEU A 303 3.13 -27.18 41.57
C LEU A 303 4.09 -27.53 42.70
N LYS A 304 4.55 -26.49 43.44
CA LYS A 304 5.41 -26.64 44.60
C LYS A 304 4.62 -27.06 45.83
N ASP A 305 3.42 -26.51 45.97
CA ASP A 305 2.49 -26.79 47.08
C ASP A 305 1.43 -27.85 46.69
N SER A 306 0.57 -28.23 47.64
CA SER A 306 -0.57 -29.12 47.34
C SER A 306 -1.52 -28.47 46.33
N LEU A 307 -2.28 -29.32 45.61
CA LEU A 307 -3.25 -28.84 44.60
C LEU A 307 -4.29 -27.90 45.24
N GLU A 308 -4.77 -28.19 46.44
CA GLU A 308 -5.74 -27.36 47.15
C GLU A 308 -5.20 -25.96 47.40
N LYS A 309 -3.99 -25.84 47.97
CA LYS A 309 -3.33 -24.56 48.23
C LYS A 309 -3.02 -23.78 46.96
N SER A 310 -2.52 -24.50 45.94
CA SER A 310 -2.23 -23.87 44.63
C SER A 310 -3.50 -23.35 43.95
N ARG A 311 -4.62 -24.08 44.07
CA ARG A 311 -5.93 -23.68 43.56
C ARG A 311 -6.45 -22.43 44.24
N GLU A 312 -6.30 -22.35 45.56
CA GLU A 312 -6.69 -21.14 46.34
C GLU A 312 -5.90 -19.91 45.89
N LEU A 313 -4.58 -20.02 45.79
CA LEU A 313 -3.72 -18.95 45.28
C LEU A 313 -4.07 -18.52 43.86
N ALA A 314 -4.27 -19.49 42.98
CA ALA A 314 -4.64 -19.20 41.57
C ALA A 314 -6.03 -18.55 41.45
N LYS A 315 -7.00 -18.89 42.34
CA LYS A 315 -8.30 -18.20 42.40
C LYS A 315 -8.14 -16.74 42.82
N ILE A 316 -7.31 -16.44 43.83
CA ILE A 316 -7.01 -15.06 44.23
C ILE A 316 -6.47 -14.24 43.06
N VAL A 317 -5.54 -14.81 42.26
CA VAL A 317 -5.00 -14.13 41.09
C VAL A 317 -6.09 -13.95 40.02
N MET A 318 -6.95 -14.96 39.83
CA MET A 318 -8.06 -14.90 38.85
C MET A 318 -9.05 -13.77 39.20
N GLU A 319 -9.40 -13.63 40.46
CA GLU A 319 -10.35 -12.63 40.99
C GLU A 319 -9.73 -11.22 41.04
N ARG A 320 -8.45 -11.11 41.41
CA ARG A 320 -7.72 -9.85 41.42
C ARG A 320 -7.62 -9.23 40.02
N GLY A 321 -7.56 -10.04 38.97
CA GLY A 321 -7.24 -9.63 37.61
C GLY A 321 -5.73 -9.48 37.36
N GLN A 322 -5.36 -8.81 36.25
CA GLN A 322 -3.97 -8.69 35.80
C GLN A 322 -3.28 -10.07 35.73
N TRP A 323 -3.95 -11.01 35.07
CA TRP A 323 -3.45 -12.38 34.93
C TRP A 323 -2.08 -12.43 34.28
N PRO A 324 -1.24 -13.39 34.64
CA PRO A 324 0.01 -13.65 33.91
C PRO A 324 -0.19 -13.77 32.40
N LYS A 325 0.84 -13.46 31.62
CA LYS A 325 0.79 -13.48 30.13
C LYS A 325 0.33 -14.83 29.57
N TYR A 326 0.64 -15.94 30.26
CA TYR A 326 0.07 -17.27 30.03
C TYR A 326 -1.00 -17.50 31.09
N TYR A 327 -2.20 -17.74 30.63
CA TYR A 327 -3.37 -17.83 31.49
C TYR A 327 -4.25 -19.02 31.18
N PHE A 328 -5.07 -19.42 32.14
CA PHE A 328 -5.99 -20.54 32.03
C PHE A 328 -7.33 -20.06 31.50
N THR A 329 -7.77 -20.61 30.37
CA THR A 329 -9.03 -20.23 29.72
C THR A 329 -10.25 -20.68 30.53
N LYS A 330 -11.46 -20.23 30.14
CA LYS A 330 -12.74 -20.59 30.79
C LYS A 330 -12.69 -20.41 32.32
N MET A 331 -12.13 -19.30 32.79
CA MET A 331 -12.00 -18.97 34.22
C MET A 331 -11.32 -20.08 35.04
N GLY A 332 -10.24 -20.62 34.51
CA GLY A 332 -9.48 -21.68 35.17
C GLY A 332 -9.95 -23.12 34.89
N ALA A 333 -11.01 -23.32 34.12
CA ALA A 333 -11.48 -24.65 33.75
C ALA A 333 -10.95 -25.18 32.40
N GLY A 334 -10.20 -24.35 31.67
CA GLY A 334 -9.70 -24.69 30.33
C GLY A 334 -8.18 -24.71 30.25
N GLY A 335 -7.65 -25.09 29.11
CA GLY A 335 -6.21 -25.15 28.87
C GLY A 335 -5.51 -23.78 28.87
N ILE A 336 -4.20 -23.81 28.62
CA ILE A 336 -3.35 -22.62 28.63
C ILE A 336 -3.47 -21.89 27.30
N ALA A 337 -3.66 -20.58 27.38
CA ALA A 337 -3.55 -19.62 26.28
C ALA A 337 -2.59 -18.49 26.66
N ARG A 338 -2.17 -17.68 25.69
CA ARG A 338 -1.34 -16.50 25.96
C ARG A 338 -2.07 -15.20 25.59
N LYS A 339 -1.72 -14.13 26.26
CA LYS A 339 -2.15 -12.78 25.91
C LYS A 339 -1.31 -12.23 24.75
N SER A 340 -1.98 -11.70 23.73
CA SER A 340 -1.37 -10.95 22.63
C SER A 340 -1.88 -9.51 22.72
N TYR A 341 -1.02 -8.58 23.10
CA TYR A 341 -1.39 -7.18 23.38
C TYR A 341 -1.49 -6.36 22.10
N LEU A 342 -2.53 -5.52 22.00
CA LEU A 342 -2.74 -4.61 20.88
C LEU A 342 -1.56 -3.65 20.69
N ALA A 343 -1.06 -3.08 21.78
CA ALA A 343 0.07 -2.14 21.76
C ALA A 343 1.39 -2.73 21.22
N GLN A 344 1.48 -4.06 21.12
CA GLN A 344 2.64 -4.77 20.57
C GLN A 344 2.43 -5.21 19.10
N MET A 345 1.29 -4.84 18.51
CA MET A 345 0.98 -5.23 17.13
C MET A 345 1.50 -4.19 16.15
N GLU A 346 2.37 -4.65 15.28
CA GLU A 346 2.87 -3.87 14.15
C GLU A 346 1.84 -3.78 13.06
N GLY A 347 1.10 -3.10 12.56
CA GLY A 347 0.22 -3.02 11.41
C GLY A 347 -0.01 -4.32 10.61
N ARG A 348 -0.70 -4.24 9.51
CA ARG A 348 -0.97 -5.36 8.60
C ARG A 348 0.16 -5.52 7.59
N VAL A 349 0.47 -6.76 7.20
CA VAL A 349 1.33 -7.02 6.03
C VAL A 349 0.65 -6.56 4.74
N VAL A 350 1.46 -6.10 3.80
CA VAL A 350 0.99 -5.76 2.45
C VAL A 350 0.77 -7.04 1.67
N THR A 351 -0.40 -7.19 1.08
CA THR A 351 -0.74 -8.32 0.20
C THR A 351 -0.67 -7.90 -1.26
N ASN A 352 -0.63 -8.86 -2.16
CA ASN A 352 -0.55 -8.61 -3.60
C ASN A 352 -1.91 -8.42 -4.30
N PHE A 353 -3.01 -8.46 -3.57
CA PHE A 353 -4.34 -8.13 -4.10
C PHE A 353 -4.86 -6.86 -3.45
N TRP A 354 -5.15 -5.84 -4.27
CA TRP A 354 -5.67 -4.56 -3.84
C TRP A 354 -7.07 -4.34 -4.40
N GLY A 355 -8.07 -4.51 -3.55
CA GLY A 355 -9.47 -4.36 -3.93
C GLY A 355 -9.86 -2.89 -4.12
N HIS A 356 -10.79 -2.65 -5.04
CA HIS A 356 -11.29 -1.30 -5.33
C HIS A 356 -11.87 -0.58 -4.11
N SER A 357 -12.44 -1.31 -3.16
CA SER A 357 -12.99 -0.73 -1.92
C SER A 357 -11.90 -0.08 -1.05
N GLU A 358 -10.68 -0.61 -1.07
CA GLU A 358 -9.55 -0.07 -0.30
C GLU A 358 -8.82 1.06 -1.03
N VAL A 359 -8.55 0.88 -2.33
CA VAL A 359 -7.65 1.78 -3.08
C VAL A 359 -8.33 2.55 -4.22
N GLY A 360 -9.64 2.43 -4.38
CA GLY A 360 -10.37 3.08 -5.46
C GLY A 360 -10.34 2.32 -6.79
N HIS A 361 -11.14 2.79 -7.73
CA HIS A 361 -11.25 2.27 -9.09
C HIS A 361 -11.28 3.40 -10.12
N THR A 362 -11.19 3.08 -11.41
CA THR A 362 -11.06 4.06 -12.50
C THR A 362 -12.22 5.05 -12.56
N ASP A 363 -13.48 4.59 -12.37
CA ASP A 363 -14.63 5.49 -12.42
C ASP A 363 -14.66 6.48 -11.24
N GLU A 364 -14.22 6.04 -10.04
CA GLU A 364 -14.05 6.93 -8.88
C GLU A 364 -13.02 8.01 -9.17
N ALA A 365 -11.87 7.63 -9.75
CA ALA A 365 -10.82 8.57 -10.11
C ALA A 365 -11.29 9.59 -11.16
N LYS A 366 -12.05 9.14 -12.17
CA LYS A 366 -12.64 10.01 -13.19
C LYS A 366 -13.65 10.99 -12.58
N LYS A 367 -14.45 10.54 -11.62
CA LYS A 367 -15.40 11.40 -10.91
C LYS A 367 -14.68 12.43 -10.04
N GLU A 368 -13.65 12.03 -9.28
CA GLU A 368 -12.84 12.94 -8.47
C GLU A 368 -12.21 14.03 -9.36
N LEU A 369 -11.60 13.64 -10.50
CA LEU A 369 -11.02 14.59 -11.44
C LEU A 369 -12.09 15.53 -12.01
N LYS A 370 -13.27 15.02 -12.36
CA LYS A 370 -14.40 15.84 -12.83
C LYS A 370 -14.83 16.88 -11.78
N ASP A 371 -14.85 16.49 -10.52
CA ASP A 371 -15.19 17.43 -9.42
C ASP A 371 -14.10 18.51 -9.28
N ILE A 372 -12.83 18.13 -9.30
CA ILE A 372 -11.69 19.06 -9.27
C ILE A 372 -11.79 20.09 -10.41
N PHE A 373 -12.18 19.67 -11.62
CA PHE A 373 -12.27 20.54 -12.79
C PHE A 373 -13.66 21.16 -13.02
N GLY A 374 -14.50 21.20 -11.98
CA GLY A 374 -15.80 21.89 -12.02
C GLY A 374 -16.78 21.28 -13.02
N GLY A 375 -16.77 19.97 -13.18
CA GLY A 375 -17.68 19.22 -14.07
C GLY A 375 -17.08 18.81 -15.41
N LYS A 376 -15.89 19.29 -15.76
CA LYS A 376 -15.15 18.89 -16.98
C LYS A 376 -14.34 17.62 -16.72
N VAL A 377 -14.14 16.83 -17.74
CA VAL A 377 -13.28 15.63 -17.71
C VAL A 377 -12.12 15.85 -18.67
N PRO A 378 -11.03 16.52 -18.23
CA PRO A 378 -9.91 16.85 -19.12
C PRO A 378 -9.00 15.66 -19.44
N PHE A 379 -9.27 14.50 -18.82
CA PHE A 379 -8.40 13.33 -18.86
C PHE A 379 -9.20 12.03 -18.68
N ASP A 380 -9.00 11.04 -19.55
CA ASP A 380 -9.90 9.89 -19.62
C ASP A 380 -9.69 8.80 -18.59
N THR A 381 -8.45 8.48 -18.24
CA THR A 381 -8.11 7.33 -17.40
C THR A 381 -7.19 7.70 -16.23
N PRO A 382 -7.60 8.64 -15.34
CA PRO A 382 -6.78 8.98 -14.18
C PRO A 382 -6.70 7.79 -13.23
N LYS A 383 -5.56 7.62 -12.56
CA LYS A 383 -5.45 6.66 -11.47
C LYS A 383 -6.10 7.21 -10.18
N PRO A 384 -6.68 6.37 -9.34
CA PRO A 384 -7.24 6.79 -8.06
C PRO A 384 -6.16 7.35 -7.13
N VAL A 385 -6.45 8.46 -6.46
CA VAL A 385 -5.53 9.05 -5.48
C VAL A 385 -5.23 8.06 -4.35
N ARG A 386 -6.24 7.32 -3.88
CA ARG A 386 -6.08 6.29 -2.83
C ARG A 386 -5.11 5.16 -3.20
N LEU A 387 -5.00 4.82 -4.50
CA LEU A 387 -4.03 3.84 -4.98
C LEU A 387 -2.61 4.34 -4.77
N ILE A 388 -2.36 5.59 -5.16
CA ILE A 388 -1.04 6.20 -5.01
C ILE A 388 -0.74 6.48 -3.53
N GLU A 389 -1.71 6.93 -2.73
CA GLU A 389 -1.55 7.06 -1.27
C GLU A 389 -1.12 5.73 -0.61
N ARG A 390 -1.68 4.59 -1.05
CA ARG A 390 -1.25 3.27 -0.59
C ARG A 390 0.20 2.98 -0.95
N ILE A 391 0.63 3.30 -2.18
CA ILE A 391 2.02 3.16 -2.62
C ILE A 391 2.93 4.05 -1.77
N LEU A 392 2.59 5.32 -1.59
CA LEU A 392 3.36 6.25 -0.76
C LEU A 392 3.48 5.78 0.69
N HIS A 393 2.39 5.30 1.28
CA HIS A 393 2.39 4.78 2.64
C HIS A 393 3.37 3.62 2.83
N ILE A 394 3.40 2.67 1.89
CA ILE A 394 4.24 1.47 2.02
C ILE A 394 5.69 1.67 1.57
N ALA A 395 5.98 2.71 0.79
CA ALA A 395 7.29 2.89 0.14
C ALA A 395 8.04 4.14 0.57
N THR A 396 7.46 5.02 1.40
CA THR A 396 8.08 6.33 1.68
C THR A 396 8.19 6.64 3.17
N ARG A 397 9.19 7.45 3.50
CA ARG A 397 9.35 8.16 4.76
C ARG A 397 8.74 9.57 4.64
N PRO A 398 8.56 10.30 5.76
CA PRO A 398 7.97 11.64 5.74
C PRO A 398 8.72 12.69 4.92
N ASP A 399 9.99 12.50 4.60
CA ASP A 399 10.88 13.42 3.89
C ASP A 399 11.28 12.94 2.48
N SER A 400 10.71 11.84 2.00
CA SER A 400 11.06 11.17 0.74
C SER A 400 10.82 12.03 -0.50
N ILE A 401 11.61 11.75 -1.55
CA ILE A 401 11.42 12.30 -2.89
C ILE A 401 10.69 11.27 -3.75
N ILE A 402 9.59 11.69 -4.35
CA ILE A 402 8.74 10.88 -5.22
C ILE A 402 8.86 11.37 -6.66
N LEU A 403 9.08 10.47 -7.62
CA LEU A 403 9.18 10.81 -9.03
C LEU A 403 8.12 10.06 -9.83
N ASP A 404 7.46 10.77 -10.75
CA ASP A 404 6.54 10.23 -11.74
C ASP A 404 6.85 10.84 -13.10
N SER A 405 7.40 10.02 -14.02
CA SER A 405 7.80 10.48 -15.34
C SER A 405 6.74 10.28 -16.43
N PHE A 406 5.53 9.85 -16.03
CA PHE A 406 4.33 9.76 -16.85
C PHE A 406 3.16 10.36 -16.06
N ALA A 407 3.31 11.64 -15.70
CA ALA A 407 2.50 12.29 -14.69
C ALA A 407 1.00 12.37 -15.01
N GLY A 408 0.66 12.39 -16.29
CA GLY A 408 -0.71 12.38 -16.75
C GLY A 408 -1.51 13.51 -16.13
N SER A 409 -2.58 13.17 -15.44
CA SER A 409 -3.42 14.16 -14.76
C SER A 409 -2.85 14.71 -13.45
N GLY A 410 -1.62 14.37 -13.04
CA GLY A 410 -1.01 14.84 -11.79
C GLY A 410 -1.52 14.15 -10.51
N THR A 411 -2.00 12.92 -10.63
CA THR A 411 -2.51 12.15 -9.47
C THR A 411 -1.46 11.95 -8.40
N THR A 412 -0.21 11.70 -8.78
CA THR A 412 0.91 11.46 -7.86
C THR A 412 1.17 12.68 -6.96
N ALA A 413 1.21 13.90 -7.51
CA ALA A 413 1.35 15.09 -6.69
C ALA A 413 0.17 15.28 -5.73
N HIS A 414 -1.07 15.07 -6.19
CA HIS A 414 -2.24 15.14 -5.32
C HIS A 414 -2.14 14.15 -4.14
N ALA A 415 -1.71 12.90 -4.41
CA ALA A 415 -1.52 11.90 -3.37
C ALA A 415 -0.40 12.29 -2.37
N VAL A 416 0.72 12.85 -2.86
CA VAL A 416 1.81 13.34 -2.01
C VAL A 416 1.32 14.44 -1.06
N LEU A 417 0.58 15.42 -1.59
CA LEU A 417 0.04 16.50 -0.77
C LEU A 417 -0.95 15.99 0.28
N ARG A 418 -1.83 15.06 -0.08
CA ARG A 418 -2.76 14.44 0.87
C ARG A 418 -2.04 13.63 1.94
N GLN A 419 -1.02 12.85 1.56
CA GLN A 419 -0.24 12.06 2.50
C GLN A 419 0.50 12.97 3.50
N ASN A 420 1.13 14.05 3.02
CA ASN A 420 1.79 15.04 3.88
C ASN A 420 0.81 15.69 4.86
N ARG A 421 -0.40 16.06 4.42
CA ARG A 421 -1.44 16.58 5.31
C ARG A 421 -1.87 15.56 6.36
N LYS A 422 -1.93 14.27 5.99
CA LYS A 422 -2.36 13.18 6.89
C LYS A 422 -1.37 12.91 8.01
N ASP A 423 -0.08 12.86 7.70
CA ASP A 423 0.98 12.43 8.63
C ASP A 423 1.95 13.54 9.06
N GLY A 424 1.74 14.77 8.60
CA GLY A 424 2.62 15.91 8.89
C GLY A 424 3.97 15.83 8.17
N GLY A 425 4.09 14.99 7.14
CA GLY A 425 5.31 14.82 6.36
C GLY A 425 5.61 15.99 5.45
N ASN A 426 6.82 15.98 4.89
CA ASN A 426 7.32 16.95 3.92
C ASN A 426 7.90 16.24 2.69
N ARG A 427 7.16 15.24 2.17
CA ARG A 427 7.52 14.56 0.93
C ARG A 427 7.48 15.54 -0.23
N ARG A 428 8.39 15.36 -1.16
CA ARG A 428 8.50 16.20 -2.37
C ARG A 428 8.18 15.37 -3.61
N PHE A 429 7.54 15.97 -4.58
CA PHE A 429 7.24 15.33 -5.85
C PHE A 429 8.01 15.96 -7.02
N ILE A 430 8.37 15.13 -7.98
CA ILE A 430 8.90 15.53 -9.29
C ILE A 430 8.01 14.85 -10.33
N LEU A 431 7.22 15.63 -11.06
CA LEU A 431 6.36 15.16 -12.13
C LEU A 431 6.98 15.55 -13.48
N ILE A 432 6.95 14.63 -14.44
CA ILE A 432 7.35 14.90 -15.82
C ILE A 432 6.18 14.51 -16.73
N GLU A 433 5.79 15.42 -17.62
CA GLU A 433 4.75 15.20 -18.63
C GLU A 433 5.19 15.75 -19.97
N MET A 434 5.12 14.92 -21.01
CA MET A 434 5.58 15.31 -22.34
C MET A 434 4.50 15.93 -23.22
N MET A 435 3.24 15.77 -22.84
CA MET A 435 2.10 16.22 -23.65
C MET A 435 1.73 17.66 -23.35
N ASP A 436 1.15 18.35 -24.35
CA ASP A 436 0.79 19.77 -24.28
C ASP A 436 -0.18 20.12 -23.14
N TYR A 437 -0.90 19.14 -22.59
CA TYR A 437 -1.80 19.35 -21.44
C TYR A 437 -1.07 19.45 -20.09
N ALA A 438 0.26 19.37 -20.04
CA ALA A 438 1.04 19.46 -18.80
C ALA A 438 0.68 20.71 -17.96
N GLU A 439 0.50 21.86 -18.60
CA GLU A 439 0.07 23.10 -17.94
C GLU A 439 -1.42 23.08 -17.55
N ASP A 440 -2.30 22.72 -18.51
CA ASP A 440 -3.74 22.86 -18.38
C ASP A 440 -4.43 21.74 -17.59
N VAL A 441 -3.79 20.58 -17.47
CA VAL A 441 -4.32 19.42 -16.73
C VAL A 441 -3.44 19.06 -15.55
N THR A 442 -2.17 18.72 -15.78
CA THR A 442 -1.27 18.25 -14.73
C THR A 442 -1.03 19.32 -13.67
N ALA A 443 -0.51 20.48 -14.08
CA ALA A 443 -0.24 21.59 -13.16
C ALA A 443 -1.54 22.20 -12.61
N GLU A 444 -2.59 22.32 -13.44
CA GLU A 444 -3.89 22.88 -13.01
C GLU A 444 -4.55 22.02 -11.93
N ARG A 445 -4.49 20.69 -12.02
CA ARG A 445 -4.96 19.85 -10.92
C ARG A 445 -4.24 20.15 -9.61
N VAL A 446 -2.91 20.26 -9.66
CA VAL A 446 -2.10 20.54 -8.46
C VAL A 446 -2.45 21.93 -7.91
N ARG A 447 -2.60 22.95 -8.77
CA ARG A 447 -3.05 24.30 -8.36
C ARG A 447 -4.38 24.25 -7.62
N ARG A 448 -5.38 23.56 -8.17
CA ARG A 448 -6.71 23.42 -7.54
C ARG A 448 -6.66 22.66 -6.22
N VAL A 449 -5.83 21.64 -6.13
CA VAL A 449 -5.63 20.92 -4.87
C VAL A 449 -4.99 21.82 -3.80
N ILE A 450 -4.09 22.72 -4.20
CA ILE A 450 -3.44 23.67 -3.29
C ILE A 450 -4.40 24.77 -2.83
N THR A 451 -5.18 25.33 -3.75
CA THR A 451 -6.05 26.50 -3.45
C THR A 451 -7.46 26.10 -2.98
N GLY A 452 -7.85 24.86 -3.18
CA GLY A 452 -9.22 24.41 -3.05
C GLY A 452 -10.01 24.59 -4.35
N TYR A 453 -11.13 23.89 -4.47
CA TYR A 453 -11.97 23.89 -5.67
C TYR A 453 -13.45 23.73 -5.32
N PRO A 454 -14.36 24.29 -6.12
CA PRO A 454 -15.79 24.06 -5.95
C PRO A 454 -16.13 22.59 -6.11
N THR A 455 -16.84 22.03 -5.16
CA THR A 455 -17.25 20.62 -5.18
C THR A 455 -18.66 20.46 -4.63
N LYS A 456 -19.21 19.28 -4.86
CA LYS A 456 -20.49 18.90 -4.26
C LYS A 456 -20.22 18.14 -2.97
N LEU A 457 -20.50 18.77 -1.84
CA LEU A 457 -20.42 18.15 -0.52
C LEU A 457 -21.66 17.29 -0.31
N LYS A 458 -21.45 15.99 -0.08
CA LYS A 458 -22.49 15.05 0.30
C LYS A 458 -22.60 15.03 1.82
N HIS A 459 -23.73 15.48 2.35
CA HIS A 459 -24.03 15.38 3.77
C HIS A 459 -24.92 14.16 3.98
N GLU A 460 -24.43 13.19 4.74
CA GLU A 460 -25.14 11.98 5.09
C GLU A 460 -25.75 12.11 6.48
N VAL A 461 -27.02 11.74 6.59
CA VAL A 461 -27.77 11.71 7.84
C VAL A 461 -28.33 10.32 8.04
N GLU A 462 -27.99 9.66 9.15
CA GLU A 462 -28.58 8.38 9.52
C GLU A 462 -30.01 8.61 9.98
N ILE A 463 -31.00 8.29 9.12
CA ILE A 463 -32.43 8.46 9.42
C ILE A 463 -33.04 7.25 10.12
N PHE A 464 -32.36 6.12 10.08
CA PHE A 464 -32.72 4.91 10.81
C PHE A 464 -31.46 4.10 11.14
N SER A 465 -31.36 3.62 12.39
CA SER A 465 -30.32 2.69 12.80
C SER A 465 -30.87 1.76 13.89
N LYS A 466 -30.68 0.47 13.71
CA LYS A 466 -31.07 -0.53 14.69
C LYS A 466 -30.06 -1.65 14.78
N LYS A 467 -29.42 -1.79 15.95
CA LYS A 467 -28.44 -2.85 16.19
C LYS A 467 -29.12 -4.22 16.18
N LEU A 468 -28.56 -5.16 15.42
CA LEU A 468 -29.00 -6.54 15.39
C LEU A 468 -28.46 -7.30 16.61
N THR A 469 -29.37 -7.95 17.33
CA THR A 469 -29.06 -8.81 18.47
C THR A 469 -29.82 -10.12 18.33
N PRO A 470 -29.40 -11.23 18.96
CA PRO A 470 -30.15 -12.49 18.91
C PRO A 470 -31.62 -12.35 19.29
N LYS A 471 -31.95 -11.43 20.21
CA LYS A 471 -33.33 -11.17 20.66
C LYS A 471 -34.20 -10.45 19.63
N ASN A 472 -33.61 -9.60 18.77
CA ASN A 472 -34.39 -8.84 17.79
C ASN A 472 -34.31 -9.40 16.36
N LEU A 473 -33.43 -10.36 16.10
CA LEU A 473 -33.39 -11.10 14.83
C LEU A 473 -34.74 -11.83 14.58
N THR A 474 -35.36 -12.36 15.62
CA THR A 474 -36.70 -12.97 15.53
C THR A 474 -37.79 -11.95 15.17
N LYS A 475 -37.51 -10.65 15.28
CA LYS A 475 -38.41 -9.54 14.94
C LYS A 475 -37.98 -8.82 13.66
N GLY A 476 -37.26 -9.50 12.76
CA GLY A 476 -36.67 -8.92 11.54
C GLY A 476 -37.70 -8.18 10.67
N ALA A 477 -38.91 -8.77 10.49
CA ALA A 477 -39.99 -8.11 9.75
C ALA A 477 -40.40 -6.75 10.35
N LYS A 478 -40.40 -6.65 11.69
CA LYS A 478 -40.72 -5.37 12.38
C LYS A 478 -39.61 -4.34 12.16
N ILE A 479 -38.35 -4.74 12.17
CA ILE A 479 -37.22 -3.84 11.93
C ILE A 479 -37.25 -3.32 10.49
N ILE A 480 -37.56 -4.16 9.55
CA ILE A 480 -37.73 -3.79 8.13
C ILE A 480 -38.85 -2.77 7.98
N ALA A 481 -40.04 -3.05 8.57
CA ALA A 481 -41.17 -2.13 8.52
C ALA A 481 -40.88 -0.77 9.18
N GLU A 482 -40.13 -0.74 10.28
CA GLU A 482 -39.68 0.51 10.92
C GLU A 482 -38.72 1.27 10.01
N ALA A 483 -37.79 0.59 9.31
CA ALA A 483 -36.89 1.21 8.36
C ALA A 483 -37.62 1.73 7.11
N GLU A 484 -38.56 0.97 6.55
CA GLU A 484 -39.41 1.39 5.43
C GLU A 484 -40.27 2.61 5.80
N LYS A 485 -40.80 2.64 7.01
CA LYS A 485 -41.50 3.81 7.54
C LYS A 485 -40.58 5.02 7.62
N ALA A 486 -39.38 4.87 8.12
CA ALA A 486 -38.38 5.96 8.16
C ALA A 486 -38.04 6.48 6.76
N ILE A 487 -37.97 5.61 5.76
CA ILE A 487 -37.79 6.00 4.35
C ILE A 487 -39.01 6.83 3.90
N ALA A 488 -40.23 6.32 4.13
CA ALA A 488 -41.47 7.00 3.74
C ALA A 488 -41.65 8.36 4.42
N ASP A 489 -41.39 8.47 5.72
CA ASP A 489 -41.50 9.70 6.51
C ASP A 489 -40.49 10.79 6.10
N ASN A 490 -39.40 10.39 5.44
CA ASN A 490 -38.37 11.27 4.95
C ASN A 490 -38.37 11.45 3.43
N HIS A 491 -39.27 10.77 2.73
CA HIS A 491 -39.44 10.93 1.29
C HIS A 491 -39.81 12.37 0.95
N GLY A 492 -39.03 12.99 0.04
CA GLY A 492 -39.20 14.42 -0.33
C GLY A 492 -38.45 15.41 0.56
N LYS A 493 -37.94 15.03 1.76
CA LYS A 493 -37.06 15.89 2.57
C LYS A 493 -35.61 15.79 2.11
N TYR A 494 -35.21 14.65 1.57
CA TYR A 494 -33.86 14.40 1.09
C TYR A 494 -33.90 13.99 -0.37
N PRO A 495 -32.99 14.47 -1.22
CA PRO A 495 -32.92 14.14 -2.64
C PRO A 495 -32.52 12.67 -2.89
N GLU A 496 -31.81 12.08 -1.95
CA GLU A 496 -31.40 10.66 -2.03
C GLU A 496 -31.56 9.98 -0.68
N ILE A 497 -32.21 8.83 -0.66
CA ILE A 497 -32.31 7.97 0.52
C ILE A 497 -31.80 6.58 0.11
N SER A 498 -30.88 6.03 0.88
CA SER A 498 -30.31 4.70 0.60
C SER A 498 -31.38 3.62 0.76
N LYS A 499 -31.22 2.52 0.03
CA LYS A 499 -31.91 1.27 0.39
C LYS A 499 -31.42 0.83 1.78
N LEU A 500 -32.25 0.04 2.46
CA LEU A 500 -31.90 -0.61 3.71
C LEU A 500 -30.58 -1.40 3.54
N LYS A 501 -29.61 -1.13 4.41
CA LYS A 501 -28.31 -1.81 4.44
C LYS A 501 -28.04 -2.39 5.83
N ILE A 502 -27.32 -3.49 5.88
CA ILE A 502 -26.80 -4.05 7.13
C ILE A 502 -25.30 -3.79 7.17
N THR A 503 -24.87 -2.95 8.11
CA THR A 503 -23.46 -2.61 8.33
C THR A 503 -23.20 -2.62 9.83
N ASP A 504 -22.05 -3.16 10.27
CA ASP A 504 -21.64 -3.20 11.69
C ASP A 504 -22.69 -3.83 12.62
N ASN A 505 -23.34 -4.90 12.16
CA ASN A 505 -24.46 -5.53 12.84
C ASN A 505 -25.65 -4.58 13.14
N CYS A 506 -25.79 -3.50 12.37
CA CYS A 506 -26.92 -2.58 12.43
C CYS A 506 -27.66 -2.57 11.09
N VAL A 507 -28.99 -2.54 11.16
CA VAL A 507 -29.84 -2.16 10.02
C VAL A 507 -29.84 -0.64 9.95
N LYS A 508 -29.36 -0.08 8.83
CA LYS A 508 -29.22 1.37 8.64
C LYS A 508 -29.93 1.84 7.38
N VAL A 509 -30.48 3.04 7.44
CA VAL A 509 -30.94 3.82 6.28
C VAL A 509 -30.30 5.20 6.38
N ILE A 510 -29.62 5.60 5.32
CA ILE A 510 -28.90 6.86 5.26
C ILE A 510 -29.59 7.75 4.21
N ALA A 511 -29.98 8.92 4.62
CA ALA A 511 -30.40 9.99 3.73
C ALA A 511 -29.23 10.88 3.39
N SER A 512 -29.18 11.43 2.18
CA SER A 512 -28.12 12.35 1.78
C SER A 512 -28.66 13.59 1.09
N THR A 513 -28.03 14.71 1.39
CA THR A 513 -28.19 15.98 0.68
C THR A 513 -26.89 16.34 0.00
N VAL A 514 -27.00 17.01 -1.13
CA VAL A 514 -25.83 17.53 -1.84
C VAL A 514 -25.91 19.05 -1.78
N SER A 515 -24.91 19.69 -1.22
CA SER A 515 -24.75 21.12 -1.23
C SER A 515 -23.53 21.53 -2.06
N ASN A 516 -23.58 22.71 -2.68
CA ASN A 516 -22.38 23.30 -3.24
C ASN A 516 -21.46 23.73 -2.11
N GLY A 517 -20.21 23.34 -2.18
CA GLY A 517 -19.19 23.69 -1.21
C GLY A 517 -17.85 23.91 -1.89
N ILE A 518 -16.84 24.14 -1.10
CA ILE A 518 -15.44 24.25 -1.55
C ILE A 518 -14.68 23.12 -0.85
N ALA A 519 -14.01 22.28 -1.62
CA ALA A 519 -13.01 21.39 -1.07
C ALA A 519 -11.86 22.24 -0.54
N GLU A 520 -11.53 22.06 0.73
CA GLU A 520 -10.44 22.78 1.37
C GLU A 520 -9.12 22.51 0.67
N GLY A 521 -8.36 23.57 0.36
CA GLY A 521 -7.04 23.47 -0.22
C GLY A 521 -6.03 22.81 0.71
N ILE A 522 -5.00 22.22 0.12
CA ILE A 522 -3.85 21.68 0.84
C ILE A 522 -2.69 22.66 0.62
N PRO A 523 -2.37 23.54 1.58
CA PRO A 523 -1.32 24.54 1.41
C PRO A 523 0.01 23.87 1.04
N ALA A 524 0.52 24.19 -0.13
CA ALA A 524 1.78 23.69 -0.65
C ALA A 524 2.32 24.65 -1.73
N THR A 525 3.51 24.36 -2.23
CA THR A 525 4.13 25.11 -3.32
C THR A 525 4.77 24.15 -4.31
N PHE A 526 4.90 24.58 -5.57
CA PHE A 526 5.69 23.87 -6.59
C PHE A 526 6.28 24.85 -7.59
N ASP A 527 7.27 24.39 -8.33
CA ASP A 527 7.91 25.10 -9.43
C ASP A 527 7.62 24.38 -10.75
N TYR A 528 7.26 25.15 -11.78
CA TYR A 528 6.99 24.64 -13.13
C TYR A 528 8.17 24.95 -14.05
N TYR A 529 8.58 23.94 -14.81
CA TYR A 529 9.73 23.98 -15.70
C TYR A 529 9.36 23.50 -17.10
N GLU A 530 10.06 24.05 -18.10
CA GLU A 530 10.11 23.53 -19.47
C GLU A 530 11.48 22.88 -19.71
N VAL A 531 11.51 21.80 -20.49
CA VAL A 531 12.78 21.26 -20.99
C VAL A 531 13.32 22.20 -22.05
N GLY A 532 14.36 22.94 -21.70
CA GLY A 532 15.00 23.95 -22.53
C GLY A 532 16.03 23.40 -23.50
N ALA A 533 16.97 24.24 -23.90
CA ALA A 533 18.02 23.88 -24.85
C ALA A 533 19.06 22.91 -24.23
N PRO A 534 19.80 22.15 -25.06
CA PRO A 534 20.93 21.35 -24.60
C PRO A 534 21.94 22.19 -23.82
N LEU A 535 22.47 21.65 -22.73
CA LEU A 535 23.47 22.32 -21.88
C LEU A 535 24.81 22.48 -22.63
N PHE A 536 25.12 21.55 -23.51
CA PHE A 536 26.34 21.58 -24.33
C PHE A 536 25.97 21.67 -25.82
N ILE A 537 26.72 22.44 -26.59
CA ILE A 537 26.59 22.55 -28.06
C ILE A 537 27.32 21.39 -28.72
N ASP A 538 28.46 20.99 -28.16
CA ASP A 538 29.25 19.80 -28.49
C ASP A 538 29.83 19.21 -27.18
N ASP A 539 30.58 18.12 -27.26
CA ASP A 539 31.05 17.36 -26.11
C ASP A 539 31.85 18.18 -25.08
N ASN A 540 32.29 19.39 -25.41
CA ASN A 540 33.12 20.23 -24.56
C ASN A 540 32.71 21.72 -24.47
N THR A 541 31.75 22.15 -25.24
CA THR A 541 31.34 23.58 -25.33
C THR A 541 30.02 23.85 -24.67
N LEU A 542 30.01 24.57 -23.54
CA LEU A 542 28.80 25.01 -22.85
C LEU A 542 27.96 25.92 -23.76
N ASN A 543 26.67 25.67 -23.78
CA ASN A 543 25.71 26.52 -24.48
C ASN A 543 25.41 27.78 -23.64
N ASN A 544 26.17 28.87 -23.89
CA ASN A 544 26.04 30.11 -23.15
C ASN A 544 24.64 30.74 -23.24
N SER A 545 23.84 30.42 -24.27
CA SER A 545 22.44 30.86 -24.35
C SER A 545 21.55 30.15 -23.34
N SER A 546 21.92 28.92 -22.93
CA SER A 546 21.19 28.11 -21.95
C SER A 546 21.47 28.55 -20.50
N LEU A 547 22.58 29.27 -20.24
CA LEU A 547 23.01 29.69 -18.90
C LEU A 547 22.41 31.04 -18.46
N LYS A 548 21.82 31.81 -19.37
CA LYS A 548 21.28 33.14 -19.06
C LYS A 548 20.14 33.16 -18.03
N ASN A 549 19.55 32.02 -17.72
CA ASN A 549 18.47 31.90 -16.74
C ASN A 549 18.93 31.38 -15.36
N TYR A 550 20.25 31.23 -15.15
CA TYR A 550 20.82 30.72 -13.88
C TYR A 550 21.54 31.79 -13.05
N SER A 551 21.52 33.07 -13.46
CA SER A 551 22.12 34.20 -12.72
C SER A 551 21.11 34.96 -11.88
#